data_377387244a25ab6c34d23fdc16110b3e
#
_entry.id   377387244a25ab6c34d23fdc16110b3e
#
_cell.length_a   1.000
_cell.length_b   1.000
_cell.length_c   1.000
_cell.angle_alpha   90.00
_cell.angle_beta   90.00
_cell.angle_gamma   90.00
#
_symmetry.space_group_name_H-M   'P 1'
#
loop_
_entity.id
_entity.type
_entity.pdbx_description
1 polymer ?
#
loop_
_entity_poly.entity_id
_entity_poly.type
_entity_poly.pdbx_seq_one_letter_code
_entity_poly.pdbx_strand_id
1 'polypeptide(L)'
;MIATSQIPATVLTGFLGAGKTTLLNHILTAEHGKKVAVIVNEFGEVGIDQQLVIGADEEIFEMNNGCICCTVRGDLIRIIGNLMRRRNKFDHLLIETTGLADPGPVIQTFFMDEDIHRQVSLDAVATVVDAKHVQQHWGDREVLEQIGFADVILLNKTDLVTESELVELEAKIKHLNVLARVDRVQLNQTDTENIEDSINKVLNVGGFDLNRILEKNPEFLATQAKEEHDHDHDHNHDHHDHDDHHEHEHKHHEHHHHVHDEEVGSVSILEAGVVNPYKFQAWISELLKTQGQDIFRSKGIINLSGSEERLVFQGVHMQFDATRDRPWKDNELRKNQLVFIGRHLESEKLREGFMGCLV
;
A
#
# COMPACT_ATOMS: atom_id res chain seq x y z
N MET A 1 0.84 -28.16 21.28
CA MET A 1 1.63 -27.79 20.07
C MET A 1 2.07 -26.36 20.31
N ILE A 2 3.36 -26.08 20.32
CA ILE A 2 3.90 -24.73 20.43
C ILE A 2 3.50 -24.04 19.11
N ALA A 3 2.70 -22.99 19.17
CA ALA A 3 2.39 -22.18 17.98
C ALA A 3 3.73 -21.62 17.48
N THR A 4 4.23 -22.16 16.37
CA THR A 4 5.42 -21.61 15.72
C THR A 4 5.01 -20.25 15.13
N SER A 5 5.65 -19.16 15.61
CA SER A 5 5.39 -17.82 15.07
C SER A 5 5.59 -17.82 13.55
N GLN A 6 4.69 -17.17 12.83
CA GLN A 6 4.83 -16.96 11.39
C GLN A 6 6.09 -16.15 11.10
N ILE A 7 6.73 -16.42 9.96
CA ILE A 7 7.86 -15.61 9.49
C ILE A 7 7.30 -14.38 8.79
N PRO A 8 7.69 -13.16 9.18
CA PRO A 8 7.27 -11.95 8.50
C PRO A 8 7.86 -11.87 7.09
N ALA A 9 7.05 -11.42 6.14
CA ALA A 9 7.46 -11.22 4.75
C ALA A 9 7.20 -9.78 4.33
N THR A 10 8.20 -9.13 3.74
CA THR A 10 8.06 -7.83 3.10
C THR A 10 8.10 -7.99 1.57
N VAL A 11 7.13 -7.38 0.88
CA VAL A 11 7.16 -7.24 -0.59
C VAL A 11 7.79 -5.89 -0.91
N LEU A 12 8.94 -5.92 -1.61
CA LEU A 12 9.66 -4.74 -2.08
C LEU A 12 9.29 -4.49 -3.55
N THR A 13 8.72 -3.33 -3.81
CA THR A 13 8.33 -2.91 -5.16
C THR A 13 8.74 -1.46 -5.43
N GLY A 14 8.44 -0.96 -6.61
CA GLY A 14 8.76 0.41 -7.05
C GLY A 14 9.21 0.42 -8.50
N PHE A 15 9.03 1.53 -9.18
CA PHE A 15 9.29 1.67 -10.61
C PHE A 15 10.76 1.45 -10.97
N LEU A 16 11.06 1.33 -12.27
CA LEU A 16 12.43 1.16 -12.78
C LEU A 16 13.34 2.30 -12.30
N GLY A 17 14.54 1.95 -11.85
CA GLY A 17 15.53 2.93 -11.40
C GLY A 17 15.24 3.63 -10.07
N ALA A 18 14.16 3.28 -9.36
CA ALA A 18 13.79 3.92 -8.08
C ALA A 18 14.80 3.67 -6.95
N GLY A 19 15.58 2.58 -7.00
CA GLY A 19 16.59 2.24 -6.00
C GLY A 19 16.33 0.94 -5.23
N LYS A 20 15.43 0.07 -5.72
CA LYS A 20 15.12 -1.24 -5.08
C LYS A 20 16.37 -2.09 -4.86
N THR A 21 17.16 -2.30 -5.91
CA THR A 21 18.39 -3.10 -5.85
C THR A 21 19.43 -2.48 -4.89
N THR A 22 19.49 -1.14 -4.79
CA THR A 22 20.36 -0.47 -3.81
C THR A 22 19.91 -0.78 -2.38
N LEU A 23 18.62 -0.67 -2.09
CA LEU A 23 18.07 -1.01 -0.78
C LEU A 23 18.26 -2.50 -0.47
N LEU A 24 18.03 -3.38 -1.45
CA LEU A 24 18.28 -4.81 -1.31
C LEU A 24 19.75 -5.09 -0.94
N ASN A 25 20.69 -4.45 -1.62
CA ASN A 25 22.12 -4.58 -1.29
C ASN A 25 22.44 -4.08 0.12
N HIS A 26 21.84 -2.98 0.58
CA HIS A 26 21.99 -2.52 1.96
C HIS A 26 21.48 -3.59 2.96
N ILE A 27 20.31 -4.19 2.70
CA ILE A 27 19.75 -5.25 3.54
C ILE A 27 20.66 -6.47 3.58
N LEU A 28 21.26 -6.86 2.45
CA LEU A 28 22.12 -8.04 2.34
C LEU A 28 23.54 -7.84 2.90
N THR A 29 24.02 -6.60 2.99
CA THR A 29 25.41 -6.33 3.38
C THR A 29 25.60 -5.70 4.76
N ALA A 30 24.55 -5.09 5.31
CA ALA A 30 24.62 -4.44 6.62
C ALA A 30 24.47 -5.43 7.77
N GLU A 31 25.18 -5.19 8.87
CA GLU A 31 25.09 -5.98 10.09
C GLU A 31 23.88 -5.56 10.96
N HIS A 32 22.64 -5.73 10.44
CA HIS A 32 21.42 -5.35 11.14
C HIS A 32 20.85 -6.45 12.08
N GLY A 33 21.56 -7.56 12.21
CA GLY A 33 21.24 -8.64 13.17
C GLY A 33 20.04 -9.53 12.76
N LYS A 34 19.46 -9.34 11.58
CA LYS A 34 18.36 -10.18 11.04
C LYS A 34 18.90 -11.09 9.94
N LYS A 35 18.39 -12.30 9.86
CA LYS A 35 18.68 -13.24 8.77
C LYS A 35 17.55 -13.15 7.77
N VAL A 36 17.83 -12.60 6.60
CA VAL A 36 16.83 -12.36 5.56
C VAL A 36 16.99 -13.38 4.42
N ALA A 37 15.91 -14.10 4.11
CA ALA A 37 15.84 -14.86 2.87
C ALA A 37 15.24 -13.97 1.78
N VAL A 38 15.85 -13.94 0.60
CA VAL A 38 15.45 -13.07 -0.49
C VAL A 38 14.94 -13.88 -1.68
N ILE A 39 13.77 -13.50 -2.20
CA ILE A 39 13.23 -13.98 -3.47
C ILE A 39 13.23 -12.80 -4.44
N VAL A 40 13.96 -12.93 -5.54
CA VAL A 40 14.00 -11.91 -6.61
C VAL A 40 13.16 -12.41 -7.79
N ASN A 41 12.24 -11.57 -8.24
CA ASN A 41 11.42 -11.83 -9.41
C ASN A 41 11.88 -10.92 -10.57
N GLU A 42 12.73 -11.42 -11.45
CA GLU A 42 13.28 -10.65 -12.57
C GLU A 42 12.60 -10.98 -13.90
N PHE A 43 12.24 -9.92 -14.67
CA PHE A 43 11.83 -9.98 -16.06
C PHE A 43 13.05 -9.82 -16.98
N GLY A 44 13.63 -10.91 -17.50
CA GLY A 44 14.72 -10.81 -18.47
C GLY A 44 15.45 -12.13 -18.73
N GLU A 45 15.93 -12.32 -19.96
CA GLU A 45 16.63 -13.54 -20.41
C GLU A 45 18.07 -13.68 -19.86
N VAL A 46 18.58 -12.69 -19.11
CA VAL A 46 19.94 -12.74 -18.55
C VAL A 46 19.94 -12.03 -17.19
N GLY A 47 20.20 -12.78 -16.13
CA GLY A 47 20.38 -12.28 -14.76
C GLY A 47 21.55 -11.31 -14.62
N ILE A 48 21.36 -10.06 -15.04
CA ILE A 48 22.38 -9.01 -14.93
C ILE A 48 22.54 -8.56 -13.47
N ASP A 49 21.47 -8.63 -12.68
CA ASP A 49 21.49 -8.16 -11.29
C ASP A 49 22.10 -9.15 -10.30
N GLN A 50 22.23 -10.45 -10.63
CA GLN A 50 22.99 -11.41 -9.80
C GLN A 50 24.44 -10.99 -9.53
N GLN A 51 25.05 -10.24 -10.44
CA GLN A 51 26.43 -9.75 -10.26
C GLN A 51 26.50 -8.49 -9.38
N LEU A 52 25.35 -7.84 -9.13
CA LEU A 52 25.25 -6.66 -8.28
C LEU A 52 24.96 -6.98 -6.81
N VAL A 53 24.43 -8.17 -6.54
CA VAL A 53 24.18 -8.66 -5.17
C VAL A 53 25.43 -9.35 -4.66
N ILE A 54 26.31 -8.59 -4.01
CA ILE A 54 27.62 -9.07 -3.53
C ILE A 54 27.50 -9.48 -2.08
N GLY A 55 27.61 -10.79 -1.86
CA GLY A 55 28.19 -11.39 -0.66
C GLY A 55 27.38 -11.31 0.61
N ALA A 56 26.78 -12.43 0.94
CA ALA A 56 26.59 -12.91 2.30
C ALA A 56 26.28 -14.41 2.22
N ASP A 57 26.44 -15.16 3.32
CA ASP A 57 25.98 -16.54 3.46
C ASP A 57 24.42 -16.67 3.36
N GLU A 58 23.75 -15.72 2.69
CA GLU A 58 22.32 -15.62 2.52
C GLU A 58 21.88 -16.32 1.24
N GLU A 59 20.79 -17.11 1.36
CA GLU A 59 20.27 -17.88 0.21
C GLU A 59 19.37 -16.96 -0.64
N ILE A 60 19.81 -16.63 -1.86
CA ILE A 60 19.02 -15.90 -2.86
C ILE A 60 18.32 -16.91 -3.76
N PHE A 61 17.02 -16.75 -3.95
CA PHE A 61 16.20 -17.62 -4.79
C PHE A 61 15.61 -16.83 -5.95
N GLU A 62 15.84 -17.34 -7.16
CA GLU A 62 15.27 -16.75 -8.37
C GLU A 62 13.99 -17.45 -8.79
N MET A 63 13.03 -16.67 -9.27
CA MET A 63 11.84 -17.18 -9.94
C MET A 63 12.06 -17.27 -11.44
N ASN A 64 11.81 -18.43 -12.03
CA ASN A 64 11.89 -18.63 -13.46
C ASN A 64 10.67 -18.02 -14.17
N ASN A 65 10.93 -17.19 -15.18
CA ASN A 65 9.92 -16.46 -15.93
C ASN A 65 9.05 -17.37 -16.81
N GLY A 66 7.78 -17.42 -16.51
CA GLY A 66 6.72 -17.92 -17.39
C GLY A 66 5.47 -17.08 -17.22
N CYS A 67 4.63 -16.97 -18.26
CA CYS A 67 3.41 -16.12 -18.34
C CYS A 67 2.81 -15.58 -17.03
N ILE A 68 2.67 -14.31 -17.02
CA ILE A 68 2.59 -13.28 -15.97
C ILE A 68 1.62 -13.51 -14.79
N CYS A 69 0.59 -14.36 -14.83
CA CYS A 69 -0.40 -14.42 -13.75
C CYS A 69 -0.43 -15.73 -12.95
N CYS A 70 -0.44 -16.87 -13.62
CA CYS A 70 -0.58 -18.17 -12.94
C CYS A 70 0.75 -18.82 -12.58
N THR A 71 1.80 -18.56 -13.36
CA THR A 71 3.13 -19.17 -13.16
C THR A 71 3.85 -18.52 -11.99
N VAL A 72 3.80 -17.18 -11.87
CA VAL A 72 4.43 -16.43 -10.76
C VAL A 72 3.92 -16.90 -9.41
N ARG A 73 2.60 -17.06 -9.26
CA ARG A 73 2.01 -17.56 -8.00
C ARG A 73 2.47 -18.99 -7.68
N GLY A 74 2.41 -19.90 -8.67
CA GLY A 74 2.81 -21.30 -8.46
C GLY A 74 4.28 -21.44 -8.09
N ASP A 75 5.16 -20.68 -8.74
CA ASP A 75 6.58 -20.65 -8.44
C ASP A 75 6.86 -20.04 -7.07
N LEU A 76 6.19 -18.94 -6.71
CA LEU A 76 6.32 -18.33 -5.39
C LEU A 76 5.90 -19.29 -4.26
N ILE A 77 4.76 -19.98 -4.42
CA ILE A 77 4.30 -21.00 -3.46
C ILE A 77 5.36 -22.10 -3.30
N ARG A 78 5.89 -22.61 -4.42
CA ARG A 78 6.91 -23.66 -4.41
C ARG A 78 8.21 -23.20 -3.74
N ILE A 79 8.67 -21.99 -4.03
CA ILE A 79 9.89 -21.42 -3.43
C ILE A 79 9.71 -21.20 -1.94
N ILE A 80 8.61 -20.56 -1.51
CA ILE A 80 8.30 -20.37 -0.10
C ILE A 80 8.20 -21.73 0.62
N GLY A 81 7.52 -22.72 0.04
CA GLY A 81 7.44 -24.07 0.61
C GLY A 81 8.81 -24.73 0.78
N ASN A 82 9.75 -24.53 -0.14
CA ASN A 82 11.13 -25.01 -0.01
C ASN A 82 11.91 -24.25 1.07
N LEU A 83 11.74 -22.94 1.16
CA LEU A 83 12.33 -22.09 2.22
C LEU A 83 11.83 -22.51 3.59
N MET A 84 10.54 -22.78 3.74
CA MET A 84 9.96 -23.20 5.02
C MET A 84 10.52 -24.51 5.57
N ARG A 85 11.09 -25.37 4.73
CA ARG A 85 11.85 -26.55 5.20
C ARG A 85 13.13 -26.19 5.94
N ARG A 86 13.61 -24.94 5.78
CA ARG A 86 14.84 -24.40 6.36
C ARG A 86 14.55 -23.15 7.21
N ARG A 87 13.33 -23.00 7.71
CA ARG A 87 12.86 -21.81 8.45
C ARG A 87 13.72 -21.40 9.65
N ASN A 88 14.54 -22.31 10.17
CA ASN A 88 15.46 -22.02 11.26
C ASN A 88 16.71 -21.24 10.83
N LYS A 89 16.90 -21.02 9.53
CA LYS A 89 18.05 -20.30 8.98
C LYS A 89 17.78 -18.79 8.79
N PHE A 90 16.52 -18.36 8.74
CA PHE A 90 16.14 -16.98 8.54
C PHE A 90 14.94 -16.61 9.40
N ASP A 91 14.79 -15.34 9.69
CA ASP A 91 13.73 -14.76 10.52
C ASP A 91 12.88 -13.71 9.78
N HIS A 92 13.22 -13.41 8.53
CA HIS A 92 12.45 -12.55 7.66
C HIS A 92 12.55 -12.99 6.19
N LEU A 93 11.47 -12.80 5.44
CA LEU A 93 11.42 -13.06 4.00
C LEU A 93 11.27 -11.72 3.26
N LEU A 94 12.11 -11.46 2.28
CA LEU A 94 12.01 -10.31 1.39
C LEU A 94 11.73 -10.78 -0.03
N ILE A 95 10.69 -10.23 -0.66
CA ILE A 95 10.31 -10.57 -2.04
C ILE A 95 10.41 -9.30 -2.88
N GLU A 96 11.40 -9.23 -3.75
CA GLU A 96 11.53 -8.12 -4.70
C GLU A 96 10.73 -8.40 -5.96
N THR A 97 9.91 -7.43 -6.37
CA THR A 97 9.21 -7.45 -7.67
C THR A 97 9.97 -6.62 -8.70
N THR A 98 9.80 -6.93 -9.98
CA THR A 98 10.37 -6.10 -11.07
C THR A 98 9.77 -4.70 -11.07
N GLY A 99 10.52 -3.75 -11.67
CA GLY A 99 10.09 -2.35 -11.71
C GLY A 99 8.81 -2.07 -12.50
N LEU A 100 8.36 -3.01 -13.33
CA LEU A 100 7.12 -2.92 -14.11
C LEU A 100 6.04 -3.90 -13.61
N ALA A 101 6.25 -4.55 -12.47
CA ALA A 101 5.28 -5.53 -11.96
C ALA A 101 4.18 -4.86 -11.14
N ASP A 102 2.95 -5.37 -11.35
CA ASP A 102 1.86 -5.25 -10.39
C ASP A 102 2.18 -6.13 -9.17
N PRO A 103 2.32 -5.58 -7.97
CA PRO A 103 2.60 -6.37 -6.77
C PRO A 103 1.39 -7.19 -6.28
N GLY A 104 0.19 -6.90 -6.76
CA GLY A 104 -1.06 -7.52 -6.34
C GLY A 104 -1.04 -9.06 -6.35
N PRO A 105 -0.63 -9.74 -7.44
CA PRO A 105 -0.55 -11.20 -7.51
C PRO A 105 0.38 -11.83 -6.45
N VAL A 106 1.51 -11.16 -6.15
CA VAL A 106 2.43 -11.59 -5.09
C VAL A 106 1.76 -11.46 -3.72
N ILE A 107 1.13 -10.31 -3.45
CA ILE A 107 0.44 -10.05 -2.19
C ILE A 107 -0.72 -11.03 -1.99
N GLN A 108 -1.53 -11.28 -3.02
CA GLN A 108 -2.66 -12.23 -2.95
C GLN A 108 -2.25 -13.65 -2.58
N THR A 109 -1.02 -14.06 -2.93
CA THR A 109 -0.53 -15.40 -2.62
C THR A 109 -0.52 -15.68 -1.12
N PHE A 110 -0.25 -14.65 -0.29
CA PHE A 110 -0.27 -14.77 1.17
C PHE A 110 -1.66 -15.00 1.77
N PHE A 111 -2.72 -14.65 1.04
CA PHE A 111 -4.11 -14.82 1.50
C PHE A 111 -4.75 -16.09 0.96
N MET A 112 -4.34 -16.56 -0.22
CA MET A 112 -5.05 -17.62 -0.94
C MET A 112 -4.49 -19.02 -0.67
N ASP A 113 -3.23 -19.12 -0.27
CA ASP A 113 -2.58 -20.39 0.00
C ASP A 113 -2.54 -20.65 1.51
N GLU A 114 -3.28 -21.67 1.95
CA GLU A 114 -3.39 -21.99 3.38
C GLU A 114 -2.07 -22.42 4.00
N ASP A 115 -1.16 -23.06 3.24
CA ASP A 115 0.12 -23.53 3.75
C ASP A 115 1.07 -22.36 3.94
N ILE A 116 1.04 -21.38 3.03
CA ILE A 116 1.77 -20.13 3.17
C ILE A 116 1.19 -19.32 4.34
N HIS A 117 -0.12 -19.10 4.36
CA HIS A 117 -0.79 -18.32 5.40
C HIS A 117 -0.51 -18.83 6.82
N ARG A 118 -0.35 -20.14 7.00
CA ARG A 118 0.03 -20.73 8.30
C ARG A 118 1.47 -20.48 8.72
N GLN A 119 2.38 -20.28 7.78
CA GLN A 119 3.83 -20.26 8.02
C GLN A 119 4.45 -18.87 7.89
N VAL A 120 3.86 -18.02 7.04
CA VAL A 120 4.37 -16.69 6.69
C VAL A 120 3.25 -15.67 6.87
N SER A 121 3.57 -14.52 7.45
CA SER A 121 2.67 -13.37 7.55
C SER A 121 3.18 -12.22 6.70
N LEU A 122 2.32 -11.54 5.95
CA LEU A 122 2.71 -10.33 5.25
C LEU A 122 2.97 -9.21 6.29
N ASP A 123 4.20 -8.73 6.35
CA ASP A 123 4.62 -7.64 7.25
C ASP A 123 4.30 -6.28 6.65
N ALA A 124 4.71 -6.06 5.42
CA ALA A 124 4.46 -4.80 4.70
C ALA A 124 4.68 -4.96 3.18
N VAL A 125 4.05 -4.07 2.43
CA VAL A 125 4.42 -3.74 1.06
C VAL A 125 5.22 -2.44 1.09
N ALA A 126 6.51 -2.51 0.75
CA ALA A 126 7.42 -1.37 0.72
C ALA A 126 7.66 -0.94 -0.73
N THR A 127 7.28 0.29 -1.05
CA THR A 127 7.44 0.85 -2.40
C THR A 127 8.54 1.90 -2.39
N VAL A 128 9.57 1.71 -3.22
CA VAL A 128 10.60 2.74 -3.44
C VAL A 128 10.17 3.65 -4.58
N VAL A 129 10.12 4.95 -4.32
CA VAL A 129 9.70 5.97 -5.29
C VAL A 129 10.87 6.93 -5.57
N ASP A 130 11.20 7.13 -6.83
CA ASP A 130 12.18 8.11 -7.28
C ASP A 130 11.54 9.52 -7.26
N ALA A 131 11.88 10.33 -6.27
CA ALA A 131 11.30 11.66 -6.10
C ALA A 131 11.51 12.57 -7.33
N LYS A 132 12.61 12.39 -8.07
CA LYS A 132 12.94 13.21 -9.24
C LYS A 132 12.17 12.81 -10.49
N HIS A 133 12.02 11.50 -10.74
CA HIS A 133 11.51 11.04 -12.02
C HIS A 133 10.07 10.53 -11.99
N VAL A 134 9.49 10.24 -10.79
CA VAL A 134 8.14 9.71 -10.69
C VAL A 134 7.09 10.61 -11.33
N GLN A 135 7.27 11.93 -11.33
CA GLN A 135 6.33 12.87 -11.96
C GLN A 135 6.17 12.64 -13.47
N GLN A 136 7.21 12.13 -14.15
CA GLN A 136 7.17 11.81 -15.58
C GLN A 136 6.37 10.53 -15.87
N HIS A 137 6.17 9.71 -14.84
CA HIS A 137 5.51 8.41 -14.90
C HIS A 137 4.24 8.36 -14.05
N TRP A 138 3.77 9.53 -13.54
CA TRP A 138 2.64 9.57 -12.62
C TRP A 138 1.34 8.98 -13.19
N GLY A 139 1.17 9.03 -14.51
CA GLY A 139 0.04 8.42 -15.21
C GLY A 139 0.23 6.95 -15.57
N ASP A 140 1.43 6.37 -15.34
CA ASP A 140 1.67 4.98 -15.67
C ASP A 140 0.97 4.08 -14.66
N ARG A 141 0.27 3.08 -15.17
CA ARG A 141 -0.52 2.14 -14.38
C ARG A 141 0.30 1.47 -13.27
N GLU A 142 1.51 1.07 -13.60
CA GLU A 142 2.43 0.37 -12.69
C GLU A 142 2.82 1.25 -11.50
N VAL A 143 3.05 2.55 -11.73
CA VAL A 143 3.37 3.51 -10.66
C VAL A 143 2.20 3.67 -9.71
N LEU A 144 0.99 3.87 -10.27
CA LEU A 144 -0.23 4.03 -9.47
C LEU A 144 -0.55 2.78 -8.64
N GLU A 145 -0.41 1.59 -9.23
CA GLU A 145 -0.59 0.32 -8.52
C GLU A 145 0.43 0.13 -7.41
N GLN A 146 1.71 0.34 -7.69
CA GLN A 146 2.79 0.19 -6.71
C GLN A 146 2.61 1.14 -5.51
N ILE A 147 2.17 2.38 -5.75
CA ILE A 147 1.85 3.34 -4.68
C ILE A 147 0.55 2.93 -3.96
N GLY A 148 -0.47 2.51 -4.70
CA GLY A 148 -1.76 2.10 -4.14
C GLY A 148 -1.69 0.89 -3.20
N PHE A 149 -0.80 -0.07 -3.49
CA PHE A 149 -0.59 -1.24 -2.64
C PHE A 149 0.30 -0.98 -1.42
N ALA A 150 1.07 0.11 -1.39
CA ALA A 150 2.09 0.36 -0.38
C ALA A 150 1.52 0.50 1.04
N ASP A 151 2.21 -0.09 2.01
CA ASP A 151 2.10 0.22 3.43
C ASP A 151 3.17 1.25 3.84
N VAL A 152 4.34 1.18 3.18
CA VAL A 152 5.46 2.10 3.38
C VAL A 152 5.95 2.57 2.03
N ILE A 153 6.14 3.86 1.87
CA ILE A 153 6.74 4.48 0.70
C ILE A 153 8.06 5.11 1.10
N LEU A 154 9.14 4.63 0.50
CA LEU A 154 10.46 5.23 0.62
C LEU A 154 10.67 6.21 -0.53
N LEU A 155 10.58 7.49 -0.24
CA LEU A 155 10.82 8.56 -1.19
C LEU A 155 12.32 8.78 -1.32
N ASN A 156 12.90 8.19 -2.34
CA ASN A 156 14.35 8.18 -2.60
C ASN A 156 14.78 9.30 -3.57
N LYS A 157 16.07 9.60 -3.60
CA LYS A 157 16.68 10.66 -4.42
C LYS A 157 16.15 12.06 -4.08
N THR A 158 15.85 12.27 -2.82
CA THR A 158 15.32 13.55 -2.30
C THR A 158 16.34 14.69 -2.43
N ASP A 159 17.62 14.36 -2.57
CA ASP A 159 18.72 15.29 -2.87
C ASP A 159 18.67 15.92 -4.27
N LEU A 160 17.87 15.36 -5.18
CA LEU A 160 17.72 15.83 -6.57
C LEU A 160 16.53 16.76 -6.82
N VAL A 161 15.75 17.05 -5.79
CA VAL A 161 14.51 17.85 -5.86
C VAL A 161 14.48 18.90 -4.75
N THR A 162 13.68 19.95 -4.96
CA THR A 162 13.48 20.99 -3.95
C THR A 162 12.50 20.56 -2.87
N GLU A 163 12.53 21.22 -1.71
CA GLU A 163 11.59 20.96 -0.63
C GLU A 163 10.13 21.16 -1.07
N SER A 164 9.85 22.16 -1.89
CA SER A 164 8.51 22.42 -2.41
C SER A 164 8.01 21.26 -3.28
N GLU A 165 8.87 20.71 -4.17
CA GLU A 165 8.55 19.56 -5.01
C GLU A 165 8.30 18.30 -4.16
N LEU A 166 9.05 18.14 -3.06
CA LEU A 166 8.85 17.01 -2.13
C LEU A 166 7.50 17.10 -1.42
N VAL A 167 7.15 18.27 -0.88
CA VAL A 167 5.86 18.48 -0.20
C VAL A 167 4.68 18.24 -1.15
N GLU A 168 4.78 18.74 -2.41
CA GLU A 168 3.74 18.50 -3.42
C GLU A 168 3.61 17.01 -3.76
N LEU A 169 4.74 16.30 -3.92
CA LEU A 169 4.74 14.89 -4.21
C LEU A 169 4.19 14.06 -3.05
N GLU A 170 4.54 14.39 -1.81
CA GLU A 170 3.99 13.74 -0.62
C GLU A 170 2.47 13.93 -0.54
N ALA A 171 1.96 15.14 -0.85
CA ALA A 171 0.53 15.40 -0.89
C ALA A 171 -0.18 14.55 -1.97
N LYS A 172 0.38 14.46 -3.18
CA LYS A 172 -0.15 13.59 -4.26
C LYS A 172 -0.17 12.12 -3.86
N ILE A 173 0.91 11.64 -3.26
CA ILE A 173 1.00 10.26 -2.75
C ILE A 173 -0.06 10.01 -1.68
N LYS A 174 -0.25 10.95 -0.76
CA LYS A 174 -1.24 10.84 0.31
C LYS A 174 -2.67 10.85 -0.21
N HIS A 175 -2.94 11.65 -1.23
CA HIS A 175 -4.25 11.65 -1.90
C HIS A 175 -4.55 10.29 -2.55
N LEU A 176 -3.57 9.68 -3.22
CA LEU A 176 -3.70 8.36 -3.83
C LEU A 176 -3.80 7.24 -2.78
N ASN A 177 -2.93 7.26 -1.77
CA ASN A 177 -2.86 6.23 -0.73
C ASN A 177 -2.72 6.86 0.65
N VAL A 178 -3.86 7.13 1.29
CA VAL A 178 -3.92 7.71 2.64
C VAL A 178 -3.34 6.78 3.71
N LEU A 179 -3.29 5.46 3.46
CA LEU A 179 -2.81 4.46 4.41
C LEU A 179 -1.30 4.35 4.46
N ALA A 180 -0.59 4.73 3.40
CA ALA A 180 0.85 4.57 3.34
C ALA A 180 1.59 5.54 4.28
N ARG A 181 2.57 5.03 5.01
CA ARG A 181 3.59 5.86 5.65
C ARG A 181 4.60 6.29 4.59
N VAL A 182 4.85 7.58 4.47
CA VAL A 182 5.86 8.13 3.54
C VAL A 182 7.09 8.54 4.34
N ASP A 183 8.24 7.97 3.99
CA ASP A 183 9.53 8.26 4.61
C ASP A 183 10.51 8.75 3.54
N ARG A 184 11.18 9.87 3.77
CA ARG A 184 12.25 10.36 2.91
C ARG A 184 13.54 9.59 3.19
N VAL A 185 14.22 9.16 2.13
CA VAL A 185 15.48 8.42 2.22
C VAL A 185 16.47 8.89 1.13
N GLN A 186 17.74 8.59 1.34
CA GLN A 186 18.82 8.80 0.35
C GLN A 186 19.65 7.53 0.29
N LEU A 187 19.20 6.57 -0.52
CA LEU A 187 19.83 5.25 -0.62
C LEU A 187 21.23 5.27 -1.28
N ASN A 188 21.64 6.40 -1.84
CA ASN A 188 23.01 6.62 -2.34
C ASN A 188 24.02 6.94 -1.22
N GLN A 189 23.57 7.24 -0.01
CA GLN A 189 24.44 7.44 1.14
C GLN A 189 24.89 6.10 1.70
N THR A 190 26.18 6.03 2.05
CA THR A 190 26.84 4.77 2.47
C THR A 190 27.24 4.78 3.94
N ASP A 191 26.86 5.78 4.70
CA ASP A 191 27.06 5.80 6.14
C ASP A 191 26.10 4.82 6.85
N THR A 192 26.61 4.20 7.91
CA THR A 192 25.91 3.12 8.62
C THR A 192 24.57 3.55 9.17
N GLU A 193 24.44 4.78 9.66
CA GLU A 193 23.21 5.29 10.27
C GLU A 193 22.07 5.37 9.25
N ASN A 194 22.32 5.93 8.07
CA ASN A 194 21.33 6.01 6.98
C ASN A 194 20.94 4.65 6.43
N ILE A 195 21.90 3.73 6.34
CA ILE A 195 21.65 2.34 5.91
C ILE A 195 20.74 1.64 6.92
N GLU A 196 21.06 1.65 8.20
CA GLU A 196 20.26 1.03 9.26
C GLU A 196 18.86 1.65 9.36
N ASP A 197 18.74 2.96 9.27
CA ASP A 197 17.46 3.67 9.26
C ASP A 197 16.58 3.22 8.09
N SER A 198 17.15 3.15 6.88
CA SER A 198 16.43 2.68 5.68
C SER A 198 15.96 1.23 5.81
N ILE A 199 16.79 0.34 6.38
CA ILE A 199 16.44 -1.05 6.64
C ILE A 199 15.31 -1.16 7.67
N ASN A 200 15.37 -0.40 8.76
CA ASN A 200 14.37 -0.41 9.82
C ASN A 200 13.01 0.16 9.36
N LYS A 201 12.99 0.98 8.31
CA LYS A 201 11.76 1.46 7.68
C LYS A 201 11.04 0.38 6.86
N VAL A 202 11.70 -0.72 6.53
CA VAL A 202 11.20 -1.77 5.61
C VAL A 202 10.99 -3.12 6.30
N LEU A 203 11.85 -3.50 7.25
CA LEU A 203 11.79 -4.81 7.89
C LEU A 203 11.10 -4.78 9.26
N ASN A 204 10.16 -5.69 9.50
CA ASN A 204 9.38 -5.80 10.74
C ASN A 204 8.58 -4.53 11.08
N VAL A 205 8.05 -3.90 10.06
CA VAL A 205 7.28 -2.66 10.19
C VAL A 205 5.92 -2.91 10.81
N GLY A 206 5.31 -4.07 10.51
CA GLY A 206 3.92 -4.40 10.83
C GLY A 206 2.96 -3.46 10.13
N GLY A 207 3.33 -2.97 8.95
CA GLY A 207 2.53 -2.04 8.16
C GLY A 207 1.25 -2.66 7.63
N PHE A 208 1.25 -3.98 7.47
CA PHE A 208 0.06 -4.72 7.05
C PHE A 208 -0.90 -4.99 8.22
N ASP A 209 -0.41 -5.08 9.45
CA ASP A 209 -1.22 -5.31 10.65
C ASP A 209 -1.87 -4.00 11.12
N LEU A 210 -3.18 -3.86 10.88
CA LEU A 210 -3.94 -2.68 11.27
C LEU A 210 -3.95 -2.47 12.79
N ASN A 211 -3.95 -3.52 13.59
CA ASN A 211 -3.93 -3.40 15.06
C ASN A 211 -2.65 -2.74 15.53
N ARG A 212 -1.50 -3.14 14.99
CA ARG A 212 -0.20 -2.56 15.30
C ARG A 212 -0.10 -1.09 14.86
N ILE A 213 -0.72 -0.73 13.72
CA ILE A 213 -0.80 0.65 13.27
C ILE A 213 -1.62 1.49 14.26
N LEU A 214 -2.78 0.99 14.67
CA LEU A 214 -3.68 1.68 15.60
C LEU A 214 -3.17 1.76 17.03
N GLU A 215 -2.33 0.82 17.47
CA GLU A 215 -1.63 0.92 18.76
C GLU A 215 -0.66 2.11 18.77
N LYS A 216 0.02 2.35 17.64
CA LYS A 216 0.95 3.47 17.47
C LYS A 216 0.24 4.79 17.20
N ASN A 217 -0.85 4.76 16.47
CA ASN A 217 -1.67 5.94 16.13
C ASN A 217 -3.16 5.58 16.17
N PRO A 218 -3.85 5.74 17.32
CA PRO A 218 -5.25 5.37 17.48
C PRO A 218 -6.23 6.13 16.57
N GLU A 219 -5.84 7.33 16.14
CA GLU A 219 -6.65 8.18 15.26
C GLU A 219 -6.25 8.08 13.77
N PHE A 220 -5.40 7.11 13.42
CA PHE A 220 -4.84 6.96 12.08
C PHE A 220 -5.89 7.03 10.96
N LEU A 221 -6.98 6.27 11.07
CA LEU A 221 -8.06 6.28 10.08
C LEU A 221 -8.98 7.52 10.21
N ALA A 222 -9.10 8.09 11.40
CA ALA A 222 -9.95 9.25 11.66
C ALA A 222 -9.33 10.57 11.15
N THR A 223 -8.02 10.70 11.23
CA THR A 223 -7.30 11.88 10.72
C THR A 223 -7.42 11.95 9.20
N GLN A 224 -7.29 10.81 8.52
CA GLN A 224 -7.39 10.72 7.08
C GLN A 224 -8.79 11.11 6.56
N ALA A 225 -9.86 10.72 7.26
CA ALA A 225 -11.25 11.05 6.88
C ALA A 225 -11.59 12.53 7.00
N LYS A 226 -10.83 13.32 7.78
CA LYS A 226 -11.06 14.78 7.94
C LYS A 226 -10.45 15.60 6.82
N GLU A 227 -9.35 15.15 6.24
CA GLU A 227 -8.66 15.87 5.16
C GLU A 227 -9.48 15.89 3.86
N GLU A 228 -10.33 14.87 3.62
CA GLU A 228 -11.21 14.81 2.45
C GLU A 228 -12.40 15.79 2.52
N HIS A 229 -12.82 16.22 3.72
CA HIS A 229 -13.98 17.11 3.88
C HIS A 229 -13.67 18.61 3.77
N ASP A 230 -12.40 19.02 3.78
CA ASP A 230 -12.03 20.45 3.73
C ASP A 230 -11.83 21.01 2.32
N HIS A 231 -11.98 20.20 1.27
CA HIS A 231 -11.84 20.64 -0.12
C HIS A 231 -13.14 21.08 -0.83
N ASP A 232 -14.29 20.92 -0.17
CA ASP A 232 -15.58 21.43 -0.69
C ASP A 232 -15.87 22.82 -0.11
N HIS A 233 -15.15 23.85 -0.52
CA HIS A 233 -15.49 25.23 -0.15
C HIS A 233 -15.67 26.17 -1.35
N ASP A 234 -16.94 26.50 -1.50
CA ASP A 234 -17.52 27.83 -1.78
C ASP A 234 -16.84 28.68 -2.87
N HIS A 235 -17.28 28.49 -4.08
CA HIS A 235 -17.26 29.59 -5.05
C HIS A 235 -18.58 30.39 -4.98
N ASN A 236 -18.63 31.29 -4.00
CA ASN A 236 -19.65 32.33 -3.97
C ASN A 236 -19.28 33.39 -5.04
N HIS A 237 -19.96 33.38 -6.17
CA HIS A 237 -19.84 34.42 -7.17
C HIS A 237 -20.78 35.57 -6.83
N ASP A 238 -20.23 36.64 -6.26
CA ASP A 238 -20.89 37.94 -6.25
C ASP A 238 -20.88 38.51 -7.66
N HIS A 239 -22.07 38.70 -8.22
CA HIS A 239 -22.30 39.44 -9.46
C HIS A 239 -22.14 40.94 -9.20
N HIS A 240 -21.14 41.57 -9.80
CA HIS A 240 -21.11 42.99 -10.02
C HIS A 240 -21.28 43.26 -11.53
N ASP A 241 -22.41 43.85 -11.85
CA ASP A 241 -22.71 44.49 -13.13
C ASP A 241 -21.79 45.73 -13.32
N HIS A 242 -21.01 45.74 -14.38
CA HIS A 242 -20.52 46.98 -14.99
C HIS A 242 -20.46 46.80 -16.50
N ASP A 243 -21.36 47.53 -17.17
CA ASP A 243 -21.31 47.89 -18.61
C ASP A 243 -20.06 48.71 -18.87
N ASP A 244 -19.22 48.29 -19.82
CA ASP A 244 -18.52 49.22 -20.72
C ASP A 244 -17.93 48.46 -21.94
N HIS A 245 -18.28 48.97 -23.13
CA HIS A 245 -17.88 48.49 -24.42
C HIS A 245 -16.40 48.79 -24.70
N HIS A 246 -15.59 47.78 -25.01
CA HIS A 246 -14.43 47.91 -25.87
C HIS A 246 -14.18 46.61 -26.65
N GLU A 247 -14.21 46.72 -27.99
CA GLU A 247 -13.79 45.67 -28.91
C GLU A 247 -12.29 45.38 -28.77
N HIS A 248 -11.96 44.17 -28.45
CA HIS A 248 -10.61 43.59 -28.67
C HIS A 248 -10.71 42.14 -29.13
N GLU A 249 -9.98 41.87 -30.21
CA GLU A 249 -9.81 40.56 -30.84
C GLU A 249 -9.41 39.51 -29.82
N HIS A 250 -10.24 38.51 -29.60
CA HIS A 250 -9.96 37.36 -28.77
C HIS A 250 -9.20 36.30 -29.54
N LYS A 251 -7.88 36.24 -29.35
CA LYS A 251 -7.14 34.98 -29.54
C LYS A 251 -7.68 33.96 -28.55
N HIS A 252 -8.28 32.90 -29.09
CA HIS A 252 -8.68 31.74 -28.31
C HIS A 252 -7.45 31.12 -27.70
N HIS A 253 -7.23 31.35 -26.38
CA HIS A 253 -6.46 30.46 -25.54
C HIS A 253 -7.40 29.30 -25.20
N GLU A 254 -7.16 28.17 -25.80
CA GLU A 254 -7.74 26.90 -25.33
C GLU A 254 -7.33 26.70 -23.89
N HIS A 255 -8.25 26.96 -22.97
CA HIS A 255 -8.14 26.45 -21.62
C HIS A 255 -8.30 24.93 -21.71
N HIS A 256 -7.17 24.23 -21.72
CA HIS A 256 -7.17 22.84 -21.40
C HIS A 256 -7.72 22.72 -19.96
N HIS A 257 -9.00 22.41 -19.85
CA HIS A 257 -9.53 21.77 -18.66
C HIS A 257 -8.78 20.44 -18.54
N HIS A 258 -7.77 20.40 -17.72
CA HIS A 258 -7.24 19.14 -17.21
C HIS A 258 -8.37 18.55 -16.37
N VAL A 259 -9.23 17.75 -16.99
CA VAL A 259 -10.01 16.74 -16.33
C VAL A 259 -8.94 15.77 -15.81
N HIS A 260 -8.58 15.92 -14.54
CA HIS A 260 -7.85 14.88 -13.83
C HIS A 260 -8.81 13.71 -13.71
N ASP A 261 -8.75 12.82 -14.68
CA ASP A 261 -9.30 11.49 -14.59
C ASP A 261 -8.45 10.79 -13.52
N GLU A 262 -8.82 10.96 -12.23
CA GLU A 262 -8.18 10.31 -11.10
C GLU A 262 -8.55 8.84 -11.16
N GLU A 263 -7.82 8.10 -11.98
CA GLU A 263 -8.06 6.68 -12.18
C GLU A 263 -7.89 5.90 -10.88
N VAL A 264 -6.97 6.33 -9.99
CA VAL A 264 -6.67 5.68 -8.70
C VAL A 264 -6.75 6.70 -7.56
N GLY A 265 -7.43 6.34 -6.49
CA GLY A 265 -7.57 7.18 -5.31
C GLY A 265 -7.96 6.41 -4.06
N SER A 266 -8.21 7.14 -2.99
CA SER A 266 -8.65 6.61 -1.68
C SER A 266 -10.05 7.11 -1.34
N VAL A 267 -10.85 6.24 -0.73
CA VAL A 267 -12.15 6.59 -0.14
C VAL A 267 -12.16 6.19 1.33
N SER A 268 -12.38 7.17 2.21
CA SER A 268 -12.47 6.99 3.65
C SER A 268 -13.92 7.14 4.14
N ILE A 269 -14.39 6.21 4.96
CA ILE A 269 -15.71 6.23 5.58
C ILE A 269 -15.54 6.23 7.09
N LEU A 270 -16.05 7.27 7.75
CA LEU A 270 -16.02 7.42 9.20
C LEU A 270 -17.46 7.63 9.69
N GLU A 271 -18.07 6.59 10.25
CA GLU A 271 -19.48 6.62 10.63
C GLU A 271 -19.70 6.10 12.05
N ALA A 272 -20.59 6.77 12.77
CA ALA A 272 -21.09 6.28 14.06
C ALA A 272 -22.18 5.22 13.83
N GLY A 273 -22.46 4.45 14.87
CA GLY A 273 -23.57 3.48 14.85
C GLY A 273 -23.08 2.04 14.99
N VAL A 274 -24.04 1.14 14.94
CA VAL A 274 -23.82 -0.28 15.12
C VAL A 274 -24.14 -0.99 13.81
N VAL A 275 -23.25 -1.84 13.35
CA VAL A 275 -23.35 -2.52 12.06
C VAL A 275 -24.01 -3.89 12.22
N ASN A 276 -24.99 -4.19 11.40
CA ASN A 276 -25.57 -5.53 11.29
C ASN A 276 -24.58 -6.47 10.55
N PRO A 277 -24.11 -7.55 11.17
CA PRO A 277 -23.09 -8.42 10.59
C PRO A 277 -23.54 -9.08 9.27
N TYR A 278 -24.80 -9.43 9.14
CA TYR A 278 -25.34 -10.07 7.92
C TYR A 278 -25.43 -9.09 6.75
N LYS A 279 -25.89 -7.85 7.01
CA LYS A 279 -25.93 -6.81 5.99
C LYS A 279 -24.52 -6.44 5.54
N PHE A 280 -23.58 -6.29 6.48
CA PHE A 280 -22.19 -6.00 6.17
C PHE A 280 -21.55 -7.10 5.33
N GLN A 281 -21.73 -8.36 5.71
CA GLN A 281 -21.24 -9.51 4.95
C GLN A 281 -21.82 -9.54 3.53
N ALA A 282 -23.11 -9.28 3.38
CA ALA A 282 -23.74 -9.25 2.06
C ALA A 282 -23.20 -8.12 1.18
N TRP A 283 -23.10 -6.91 1.75
CA TRP A 283 -22.58 -5.72 1.05
C TRP A 283 -21.13 -5.89 0.64
N ILE A 284 -20.23 -6.26 1.56
CA ILE A 284 -18.81 -6.42 1.25
C ILE A 284 -18.57 -7.54 0.22
N SER A 285 -19.35 -8.65 0.32
CA SER A 285 -19.25 -9.73 -0.65
C SER A 285 -19.67 -9.30 -2.05
N GLU A 286 -20.74 -8.50 -2.17
CA GLU A 286 -21.17 -7.98 -3.47
C GLU A 286 -20.20 -6.94 -4.01
N LEU A 287 -19.68 -6.04 -3.17
CA LEU A 287 -18.66 -5.07 -3.53
C LEU A 287 -17.41 -5.76 -4.08
N LEU A 288 -16.88 -6.76 -3.37
CA LEU A 288 -15.68 -7.48 -3.80
C LEU A 288 -15.92 -8.31 -5.06
N LYS A 289 -17.12 -8.84 -5.25
CA LYS A 289 -17.47 -9.59 -6.46
C LYS A 289 -17.56 -8.70 -7.69
N THR A 290 -18.05 -7.47 -7.55
CA THR A 290 -18.32 -6.55 -8.66
C THR A 290 -17.16 -5.61 -8.95
N GLN A 291 -16.44 -5.15 -7.93
CA GLN A 291 -15.38 -4.12 -8.02
C GLN A 291 -14.06 -4.58 -7.38
N GLY A 292 -13.95 -5.81 -6.88
CA GLY A 292 -12.80 -6.26 -6.12
C GLY A 292 -11.47 -6.22 -6.90
N GLN A 293 -11.49 -6.27 -8.23
CA GLN A 293 -10.28 -6.12 -9.05
C GLN A 293 -9.78 -4.66 -9.07
N ASP A 294 -10.68 -3.71 -8.91
CA ASP A 294 -10.35 -2.29 -8.89
C ASP A 294 -10.02 -1.79 -7.47
N ILE A 295 -10.38 -2.54 -6.44
CA ILE A 295 -10.01 -2.26 -5.05
C ILE A 295 -8.65 -2.89 -4.77
N PHE A 296 -7.58 -2.10 -4.72
CA PHE A 296 -6.23 -2.57 -4.43
C PHE A 296 -6.08 -2.98 -2.97
N ARG A 297 -6.54 -2.10 -2.08
CA ARG A 297 -6.47 -2.28 -0.63
C ARG A 297 -7.77 -1.87 0.04
N SER A 298 -8.14 -2.59 1.07
CA SER A 298 -9.17 -2.16 2.01
C SER A 298 -8.74 -2.47 3.44
N LYS A 299 -9.00 -1.55 4.36
CA LYS A 299 -8.77 -1.75 5.79
C LYS A 299 -9.90 -1.10 6.58
N GLY A 300 -10.23 -1.66 7.73
CA GLY A 300 -11.23 -1.01 8.59
C GLY A 300 -11.45 -1.66 9.93
N ILE A 301 -12.19 -0.91 10.75
CA ILE A 301 -12.67 -1.30 12.06
C ILE A 301 -14.18 -1.13 12.07
N ILE A 302 -14.87 -2.15 12.51
CA ILE A 302 -16.33 -2.19 12.53
C ILE A 302 -16.84 -2.45 13.94
N ASN A 303 -17.85 -1.67 14.34
CA ASN A 303 -18.63 -1.87 15.56
C ASN A 303 -19.84 -2.76 15.25
N LEU A 304 -19.69 -4.07 15.46
CA LEU A 304 -20.73 -5.05 15.14
C LEU A 304 -21.82 -5.14 16.21
N SER A 305 -23.05 -5.29 15.78
CA SER A 305 -24.18 -5.61 16.66
C SER A 305 -23.96 -6.96 17.36
N GLY A 306 -24.17 -6.97 18.69
CA GLY A 306 -24.02 -8.17 19.51
C GLY A 306 -22.57 -8.58 19.78
N SER A 307 -21.58 -7.71 19.53
CA SER A 307 -20.18 -7.94 19.87
C SER A 307 -19.63 -6.81 20.74
N GLU A 308 -18.94 -7.18 21.80
CA GLU A 308 -18.11 -6.23 22.59
C GLU A 308 -16.72 -6.04 21.99
N GLU A 309 -16.34 -6.89 21.04
CA GLU A 309 -15.06 -6.82 20.35
C GLU A 309 -15.17 -6.06 19.04
N ARG A 310 -14.10 -5.35 18.67
CA ARG A 310 -13.96 -4.74 17.36
C ARG A 310 -13.80 -5.83 16.30
N LEU A 311 -14.48 -5.68 15.17
CA LEU A 311 -14.10 -6.42 13.96
C LEU A 311 -13.07 -5.59 13.22
N VAL A 312 -11.90 -6.15 13.01
CA VAL A 312 -10.85 -5.57 12.17
C VAL A 312 -10.81 -6.35 10.87
N PHE A 313 -10.81 -5.65 9.75
CA PHE A 313 -10.68 -6.28 8.45
C PHE A 313 -9.59 -5.65 7.60
N GLN A 314 -9.10 -6.45 6.68
CA GLN A 314 -8.18 -6.03 5.64
C GLN A 314 -8.45 -6.82 4.37
N GLY A 315 -8.19 -6.19 3.23
CA GLY A 315 -8.39 -6.82 1.94
C GLY A 315 -7.35 -6.39 0.91
N VAL A 316 -7.14 -7.27 -0.05
CA VAL A 316 -6.33 -7.06 -1.24
C VAL A 316 -7.08 -7.61 -2.43
N HIS A 317 -7.53 -6.73 -3.31
CA HIS A 317 -8.47 -7.08 -4.38
C HIS A 317 -9.70 -7.83 -3.84
N MET A 318 -10.01 -8.99 -4.40
CA MET A 318 -11.14 -9.82 -3.99
C MET A 318 -10.88 -10.62 -2.70
N GLN A 319 -9.66 -10.58 -2.15
CA GLN A 319 -9.31 -11.28 -0.91
C GLN A 319 -9.64 -10.40 0.29
N PHE A 320 -10.35 -10.97 1.24
CA PHE A 320 -10.83 -10.26 2.41
C PHE A 320 -10.66 -11.14 3.64
N ASP A 321 -9.97 -10.63 4.63
CA ASP A 321 -9.81 -11.25 5.94
C ASP A 321 -10.39 -10.35 7.02
N ALA A 322 -11.15 -10.94 7.92
CA ALA A 322 -11.78 -10.22 9.02
C ALA A 322 -11.70 -11.01 10.31
N THR A 323 -11.12 -10.41 11.33
CA THR A 323 -10.89 -11.03 12.62
C THR A 323 -11.46 -10.19 13.74
N ARG A 324 -11.96 -10.86 14.78
CA ARG A 324 -12.26 -10.18 16.04
C ARG A 324 -10.95 -9.86 16.72
N ASP A 325 -10.82 -8.61 17.13
CA ASP A 325 -9.65 -8.09 17.80
C ASP A 325 -9.88 -8.06 19.33
N ARG A 326 -9.63 -6.98 19.96
CA ARG A 326 -9.87 -6.73 21.38
C ARG A 326 -11.24 -6.13 21.65
N PRO A 327 -11.74 -6.21 22.90
CA PRO A 327 -12.89 -5.40 23.31
C PRO A 327 -12.63 -3.90 23.14
N TRP A 328 -13.71 -3.15 22.88
CA TRP A 328 -13.67 -1.68 22.93
C TRP A 328 -13.29 -1.23 24.34
N LYS A 329 -12.40 -0.25 24.46
CA LYS A 329 -12.04 0.34 25.76
C LYS A 329 -13.19 1.22 26.27
N ASP A 330 -13.33 1.36 27.58
CA ASP A 330 -14.44 2.12 28.21
C ASP A 330 -14.55 3.58 27.71
N ASN A 331 -13.43 4.21 27.37
CA ASN A 331 -13.37 5.59 26.86
C ASN A 331 -13.16 5.68 25.35
N GLU A 332 -13.23 4.57 24.61
CA GLU A 332 -13.06 4.51 23.16
C GLU A 332 -14.41 4.76 22.46
N LEU A 333 -14.44 5.75 21.56
CA LEU A 333 -15.61 5.97 20.73
C LEU A 333 -15.78 4.80 19.75
N ARG A 334 -16.91 4.10 19.85
CA ARG A 334 -17.24 2.98 18.94
C ARG A 334 -17.66 3.54 17.58
N LYS A 335 -16.69 3.82 16.73
CA LYS A 335 -16.90 4.31 15.36
C LYS A 335 -16.47 3.25 14.35
N ASN A 336 -17.19 3.22 13.25
CA ASN A 336 -16.81 2.45 12.07
C ASN A 336 -15.85 3.29 11.25
N GLN A 337 -14.74 2.71 10.85
CA GLN A 337 -13.69 3.36 10.08
C GLN A 337 -13.29 2.42 8.95
N LEU A 338 -13.48 2.83 7.71
CA LEU A 338 -13.16 2.04 6.54
C LEU A 338 -12.36 2.90 5.57
N VAL A 339 -11.37 2.30 4.94
CA VAL A 339 -10.61 2.93 3.85
C VAL A 339 -10.52 1.93 2.71
N PHE A 340 -10.80 2.41 1.51
CA PHE A 340 -10.63 1.71 0.25
C PHE A 340 -9.65 2.48 -0.60
N ILE A 341 -8.70 1.80 -1.23
CA ILE A 341 -7.75 2.35 -2.20
C ILE A 341 -7.92 1.56 -3.49
N GLY A 342 -8.10 2.24 -4.59
CA GLY A 342 -8.33 1.55 -5.86
C GLY A 342 -8.66 2.48 -7.01
N ARG A 343 -9.07 1.89 -8.13
CA ARG A 343 -9.49 2.61 -9.33
C ARG A 343 -10.99 2.85 -9.33
N HIS A 344 -11.40 3.97 -9.92
CA HIS A 344 -12.80 4.29 -10.19
C HIS A 344 -13.71 4.11 -8.96
N LEU A 345 -13.19 4.41 -7.75
CA LEU A 345 -13.94 4.29 -6.53
C LEU A 345 -15.00 5.39 -6.44
N GLU A 346 -16.27 5.00 -6.39
CA GLU A 346 -17.40 5.93 -6.24
C GLU A 346 -17.69 6.16 -4.75
N SER A 347 -17.15 7.26 -4.19
CA SER A 347 -17.23 7.57 -2.75
C SER A 347 -18.66 7.53 -2.20
N GLU A 348 -19.61 8.15 -2.91
CA GLU A 348 -21.02 8.16 -2.48
C GLU A 348 -21.63 6.76 -2.43
N LYS A 349 -21.41 5.94 -3.47
CA LYS A 349 -21.94 4.55 -3.48
C LYS A 349 -21.34 3.68 -2.40
N LEU A 350 -20.03 3.82 -2.13
CA LEU A 350 -19.37 3.09 -1.04
C LEU A 350 -19.95 3.51 0.31
N ARG A 351 -20.13 4.81 0.54
CA ARG A 351 -20.73 5.35 1.76
C ARG A 351 -22.19 4.92 1.93
N GLU A 352 -23.03 5.09 0.91
CA GLU A 352 -24.44 4.67 0.94
C GLU A 352 -24.58 3.16 1.20
N GLY A 353 -23.77 2.34 0.51
CA GLY A 353 -23.77 0.90 0.70
C GLY A 353 -23.40 0.51 2.13
N PHE A 354 -22.39 1.17 2.72
CA PHE A 354 -22.02 0.96 4.12
C PHE A 354 -23.11 1.44 5.09
N MET A 355 -23.69 2.63 4.85
CA MET A 355 -24.79 3.17 5.66
C MET A 355 -26.00 2.23 5.69
N GLY A 356 -26.28 1.55 4.58
CA GLY A 356 -27.30 0.49 4.52
C GLY A 356 -27.05 -0.70 5.44
N CYS A 357 -25.80 -0.88 5.92
CA CYS A 357 -25.45 -1.94 6.87
C CYS A 357 -25.75 -1.58 8.33
N LEU A 358 -26.02 -0.33 8.64
CA LEU A 358 -26.34 0.10 10.01
C LEU A 358 -27.69 -0.47 10.48
N VAL A 359 -27.83 -0.58 11.81
CA VAL A 359 -29.04 -1.07 12.49
C VAL A 359 -30.01 0.08 12.70
#